data_ce9d08a025c2d4c89c5589b660e468d7
#
_entry.id   ce9d08a025c2d4c89c5589b660e468d7
#
_cell.length_a   1.000
_cell.length_b   1.000
_cell.length_c   1.000
_cell.angle_alpha   90.00
_cell.angle_beta   90.00
_cell.angle_gamma   90.00
#
_symmetry.space_group_name_H-M   'P 1'
#
loop_
_entity.id
_entity.type
_entity.pdbx_description
1 polymer ?
#
loop_
_entity_poly.entity_id
_entity_poly.type
_entity_poly.pdbx_seq_one_letter_code
_entity_poly.pdbx_strand_id
1 'polypeptide(L)'
;MNNPKIITFRLRRQMPLAAGFLFAPWLLSLYFCWPEIPSHPTVILGLLPGLAVAVHIQRQLVRHLGSNHRPGEDGHLFTSLGAANWITLMRAGAIVGLAGILPWTLSRGPSLPNSLAWGAGIVYLGLSLADLLDGLVARKQERETELGRRLDIESDAAGLFVASLVAVAFDRLPAVYLLVGLAYYPFVLGIWLRQKRALPVIALRPRPYARIIAGFQMGLVGISLLPIFNPVFTYTAAIIFMAPLLIGFLRDWLMVSCRMQTNVHQKSRLDTWVTSLLIKFLPMVLRVVILSGGIAALVGYGVYRAHPVWHLAHGVCYLLVGFGIMGRSAALLLTLMF
;
A
#
# COMPACT_ATOMS: atom_id res chain seq x y z
N MET A 1 37.07 13.18 5.76
CA MET A 1 37.16 12.35 6.97
C MET A 1 35.77 11.89 7.35
N ASN A 2 35.35 10.75 6.81
CA ASN A 2 34.02 10.18 7.07
C ASN A 2 34.05 9.21 8.26
N ASN A 3 34.08 9.77 9.48
CA ASN A 3 33.96 8.93 10.67
C ASN A 3 32.50 8.43 10.78
N PRO A 4 32.22 7.11 10.66
CA PRO A 4 30.89 6.56 10.71
C PRO A 4 30.11 6.91 11.98
N LYS A 5 30.80 7.05 13.10
CA LYS A 5 30.20 7.44 14.39
C LYS A 5 29.65 8.86 14.37
N ILE A 6 30.39 9.80 13.74
CA ILE A 6 29.92 11.21 13.61
C ILE A 6 28.72 11.30 12.67
N ILE A 7 28.74 10.56 11.57
CA ILE A 7 27.64 10.55 10.61
C ILE A 7 26.39 9.96 11.27
N THR A 8 26.51 8.82 11.95
CA THR A 8 25.38 8.20 12.66
C THR A 8 24.82 9.13 13.73
N PHE A 9 25.66 9.89 14.43
CA PHE A 9 25.22 10.90 15.41
C PHE A 9 24.42 12.03 14.74
N ARG A 10 24.86 12.53 13.57
CA ARG A 10 24.10 13.54 12.80
C ARG A 10 22.76 13.00 12.32
N LEU A 11 22.70 11.75 11.85
CA LEU A 11 21.46 11.11 11.47
C LEU A 11 20.50 10.95 12.65
N ARG A 12 21.02 10.57 13.83
CA ARG A 12 20.20 10.48 15.05
C ARG A 12 19.54 11.80 15.46
N ARG A 13 20.16 12.94 15.16
CA ARG A 13 19.53 14.25 15.38
C ARG A 13 18.29 14.51 14.54
N GLN A 14 18.11 13.78 13.43
CA GLN A 14 16.94 13.89 12.58
C GLN A 14 15.77 12.99 13.08
N MET A 15 16.01 12.10 14.04
CA MET A 15 15.01 11.14 14.53
C MET A 15 13.80 11.79 15.22
N PRO A 16 13.95 12.86 16.04
CA PRO A 16 12.78 13.55 16.61
C PRO A 16 11.87 14.15 15.53
N LEU A 17 12.45 14.71 14.47
CA LEU A 17 11.69 15.24 13.34
C LEU A 17 10.99 14.10 12.58
N ALA A 18 11.68 12.99 12.34
CA ALA A 18 11.09 11.81 11.73
C ALA A 18 9.93 11.24 12.56
N ALA A 19 10.08 11.20 13.88
CA ALA A 19 8.99 10.84 14.79
C ALA A 19 7.80 11.83 14.66
N GLY A 20 8.08 13.14 14.58
CA GLY A 20 7.05 14.14 14.33
C GLY A 20 6.24 13.85 13.07
N PHE A 21 6.89 13.54 11.95
CA PHE A 21 6.20 13.18 10.69
C PHE A 21 5.37 11.91 10.82
N LEU A 22 5.78 10.94 11.62
CA LEU A 22 5.06 9.69 11.82
C LEU A 22 3.86 9.84 12.77
N PHE A 23 4.03 10.55 13.88
CA PHE A 23 3.01 10.60 14.93
C PHE A 23 2.04 11.78 14.80
N ALA A 24 2.47 12.93 14.24
CA ALA A 24 1.61 14.11 14.15
C ALA A 24 0.33 13.89 13.31
N PRO A 25 0.36 13.23 12.14
CA PRO A 25 -0.87 12.96 11.39
C PRO A 25 -1.86 12.08 12.15
N TRP A 26 -1.35 11.13 12.94
CA TRP A 26 -2.18 10.27 13.79
C TRP A 26 -2.84 11.04 14.93
N LEU A 27 -2.06 11.85 15.64
CA LEU A 27 -2.58 12.70 16.70
C LEU A 27 -3.60 13.71 16.16
N LEU A 28 -3.36 14.27 14.98
CA LEU A 28 -4.29 15.16 14.30
C LEU A 28 -5.60 14.44 13.96
N SER A 29 -5.54 13.27 13.34
CA SER A 29 -6.75 12.52 12.98
C SER A 29 -7.55 12.12 14.24
N LEU A 30 -6.87 11.73 15.30
CA LEU A 30 -7.51 11.49 16.60
C LEU A 30 -8.17 12.74 17.17
N TYR A 31 -7.48 13.88 17.13
CA TYR A 31 -8.01 15.15 17.62
C TYR A 31 -9.30 15.54 16.88
N PHE A 32 -9.32 15.43 15.57
CA PHE A 32 -10.52 15.76 14.77
C PHE A 32 -11.65 14.73 14.93
N CYS A 33 -11.34 13.47 15.15
CA CYS A 33 -12.34 12.43 15.36
C CYS A 33 -12.82 12.35 16.83
N TRP A 34 -12.04 12.87 17.79
CA TRP A 34 -12.27 12.71 19.24
C TRP A 34 -13.64 13.18 19.74
N PRO A 35 -14.17 14.33 19.32
CA PRO A 35 -15.48 14.80 19.80
C PRO A 35 -16.63 13.85 19.48
N GLU A 36 -16.42 13.02 18.48
CA GLU A 36 -17.42 12.09 17.95
C GLU A 36 -17.22 10.66 18.46
N ILE A 37 -16.13 10.40 19.19
CA ILE A 37 -15.81 9.08 19.73
C ILE A 37 -16.41 8.95 21.14
N PRO A 38 -17.40 8.05 21.34
CA PRO A 38 -17.91 7.78 22.66
C PRO A 38 -16.81 7.20 23.57
N SER A 39 -16.91 7.44 24.87
CA SER A 39 -15.98 6.94 25.89
C SER A 39 -16.11 5.40 26.12
N HIS A 40 -16.03 4.63 25.06
CA HIS A 40 -16.15 3.16 25.12
C HIS A 40 -14.76 2.51 25.15
N PRO A 41 -14.52 1.48 25.98
CA PRO A 41 -13.20 0.84 26.10
C PRO A 41 -12.67 0.23 24.79
N THR A 42 -13.55 -0.14 23.86
CA THR A 42 -13.15 -0.64 22.52
C THR A 42 -12.43 0.40 21.65
N VAL A 43 -12.59 1.69 21.95
CA VAL A 43 -11.86 2.77 21.27
C VAL A 43 -10.35 2.58 21.37
N ILE A 44 -9.86 2.11 22.51
CA ILE A 44 -8.44 1.84 22.75
C ILE A 44 -7.91 0.82 21.73
N LEU A 45 -8.69 -0.18 21.35
CA LEU A 45 -8.30 -1.18 20.33
C LEU A 45 -8.09 -0.53 18.95
N GLY A 46 -8.88 0.49 18.63
CA GLY A 46 -8.74 1.25 17.38
C GLY A 46 -7.46 2.11 17.33
N LEU A 47 -6.87 2.45 18.48
CA LEU A 47 -5.62 3.21 18.53
C LEU A 47 -4.39 2.33 18.22
N LEU A 48 -4.46 1.03 18.52
CA LEU A 48 -3.32 0.13 18.47
C LEU A 48 -2.70 -0.01 17.07
N PRO A 49 -3.46 -0.15 15.97
CA PRO A 49 -2.85 -0.30 14.65
C PRO A 49 -1.99 0.89 14.25
N GLY A 50 -2.47 2.12 14.45
CA GLY A 50 -1.72 3.33 14.13
C GLY A 50 -0.43 3.44 14.96
N LEU A 51 -0.55 3.23 16.27
CA LEU A 51 0.59 3.25 17.19
C LEU A 51 1.61 2.15 16.84
N ALA A 52 1.16 0.93 16.57
CA ALA A 52 2.02 -0.19 16.21
C ALA A 52 2.81 0.10 14.94
N VAL A 53 2.16 0.63 13.90
CA VAL A 53 2.80 0.99 12.63
C VAL A 53 3.79 2.12 12.84
N ALA A 54 3.43 3.20 13.54
CA ALA A 54 4.34 4.33 13.79
C ALA A 54 5.59 3.87 14.54
N VAL A 55 5.42 3.10 15.61
CA VAL A 55 6.53 2.53 16.39
C VAL A 55 7.37 1.57 15.55
N HIS A 56 6.74 0.73 14.72
CA HIS A 56 7.45 -0.20 13.85
C HIS A 56 8.35 0.55 12.85
N ILE A 57 7.81 1.50 12.09
CA ILE A 57 8.57 2.29 11.12
C ILE A 57 9.71 3.08 11.81
N GLN A 58 9.42 3.71 12.95
CA GLN A 58 10.45 4.42 13.72
C GLN A 58 11.58 3.48 14.18
N ARG A 59 11.24 2.27 14.62
CA ARG A 59 12.26 1.26 15.01
C ARG A 59 13.08 0.79 13.82
N GLN A 60 12.45 0.56 12.66
CA GLN A 60 13.17 0.20 11.43
C GLN A 60 14.12 1.31 11.00
N LEU A 61 13.67 2.56 11.00
CA LEU A 61 14.51 3.72 10.71
C LEU A 61 15.75 3.75 11.63
N VAL A 62 15.54 3.69 12.94
CA VAL A 62 16.65 3.78 13.93
C VAL A 62 17.61 2.59 13.80
N ARG A 63 17.09 1.38 13.62
CA ARG A 63 17.91 0.16 13.50
C ARG A 63 18.79 0.16 12.26
N HIS A 64 18.31 0.72 11.17
CA HIS A 64 18.97 0.67 9.86
C HIS A 64 19.63 1.99 9.45
N LEU A 65 19.87 2.93 10.38
CA LEU A 65 20.60 4.17 10.10
C LEU A 65 21.99 3.92 9.48
N GLY A 66 22.65 2.83 9.89
CA GLY A 66 23.92 2.41 9.31
C GLY A 66 23.85 1.91 7.86
N SER A 67 22.63 1.71 7.32
CA SER A 67 22.42 1.34 5.92
C SER A 67 22.07 2.55 5.04
N ASN A 68 22.31 3.78 5.51
CA ASN A 68 22.09 5.00 4.73
C ASN A 68 23.25 5.26 3.74
N HIS A 69 23.51 4.28 2.88
CA HIS A 69 24.53 4.27 1.83
C HIS A 69 23.93 3.74 0.53
N ARG A 70 24.60 3.94 -0.60
CA ARG A 70 24.20 3.34 -1.88
C ARG A 70 24.27 1.80 -1.79
N PRO A 71 23.35 1.09 -2.48
CA PRO A 71 23.48 -0.35 -2.61
C PRO A 71 24.84 -0.76 -3.20
N GLY A 72 25.55 -1.65 -2.51
CA GLY A 72 26.90 -2.12 -2.93
C GLY A 72 28.07 -1.21 -2.54
N GLU A 73 27.85 -0.06 -1.92
CA GLU A 73 28.89 0.84 -1.43
C GLU A 73 28.96 0.83 0.12
N ASP A 74 29.22 -0.32 0.70
CA ASP A 74 29.33 -0.47 2.15
C ASP A 74 30.49 0.39 2.68
N GLY A 75 30.18 1.35 3.56
CA GLY A 75 31.16 2.25 4.18
C GLY A 75 31.05 3.73 3.85
N HIS A 76 30.34 4.12 2.79
CA HIS A 76 30.10 5.51 2.43
C HIS A 76 28.71 5.98 2.88
N LEU A 77 28.53 6.26 4.17
CA LEU A 77 27.27 6.75 4.72
C LEU A 77 27.00 8.19 4.28
N PHE A 78 25.74 8.46 3.86
CA PHE A 78 25.26 9.81 3.68
C PHE A 78 25.01 10.49 5.03
N THR A 79 25.33 11.78 5.12
CA THR A 79 25.22 12.58 6.36
C THR A 79 23.77 13.02 6.68
N SER A 80 22.84 12.85 5.74
CA SER A 80 21.42 13.17 5.89
C SER A 80 20.56 12.07 5.28
N LEU A 81 19.31 11.97 5.70
CA LEU A 81 18.35 10.99 5.17
C LEU A 81 18.08 11.16 3.68
N GLY A 82 18.16 12.38 3.15
CA GLY A 82 17.84 12.69 1.77
C GLY A 82 16.33 12.89 1.53
N ALA A 83 15.98 13.57 0.42
CA ALA A 83 14.60 13.95 0.13
C ALA A 83 13.68 12.72 -0.07
N ALA A 84 14.16 11.69 -0.77
CA ALA A 84 13.38 10.47 -1.01
C ALA A 84 12.96 9.81 0.31
N ASN A 85 13.87 9.62 1.27
CA ASN A 85 13.55 9.02 2.57
C ASN A 85 12.56 9.88 3.37
N TRP A 86 12.61 11.22 3.24
CA TRP A 86 11.63 12.10 3.86
C TRP A 86 10.25 11.95 3.23
N ILE A 87 10.14 11.80 1.90
CA ILE A 87 8.87 11.53 1.22
C ILE A 87 8.28 10.20 1.72
N THR A 88 9.09 9.14 1.81
CA THR A 88 8.67 7.84 2.37
C THR A 88 8.17 7.97 3.81
N LEU A 89 8.85 8.76 4.67
CA LEU A 89 8.41 9.01 6.04
C LEU A 89 7.11 9.82 6.11
N MET A 90 6.91 10.80 5.24
CA MET A 90 5.65 11.54 5.14
C MET A 90 4.51 10.64 4.70
N ARG A 91 4.74 9.75 3.72
CA ARG A 91 3.77 8.72 3.30
C ARG A 91 3.41 7.81 4.47
N ALA A 92 4.42 7.27 5.17
CA ALA A 92 4.21 6.43 6.35
C ALA A 92 3.39 7.16 7.44
N GLY A 93 3.69 8.43 7.70
CA GLY A 93 2.93 9.25 8.64
C GLY A 93 1.47 9.44 8.23
N ALA A 94 1.21 9.67 6.95
CA ALA A 94 -0.16 9.80 6.45
C ALA A 94 -0.93 8.45 6.52
N ILE A 95 -0.25 7.31 6.31
CA ILE A 95 -0.81 5.97 6.55
C ILE A 95 -1.18 5.79 8.03
N VAL A 96 -0.29 6.21 8.93
CA VAL A 96 -0.55 6.18 10.38
C VAL A 96 -1.71 7.10 10.74
N GLY A 97 -1.81 8.28 10.10
CA GLY A 97 -2.95 9.19 10.21
C GLY A 97 -4.27 8.53 9.78
N LEU A 98 -4.25 7.78 8.68
CA LEU A 98 -5.42 7.03 8.22
C LEU A 98 -5.89 6.01 9.27
N ALA A 99 -4.97 5.33 9.97
CA ALA A 99 -5.32 4.44 11.07
C ALA A 99 -6.02 5.17 12.25
N GLY A 100 -5.83 6.47 12.39
CA GLY A 100 -6.49 7.28 13.41
C GLY A 100 -8.01 7.38 13.25
N ILE A 101 -8.58 6.93 12.13
CA ILE A 101 -10.03 6.87 11.90
C ILE A 101 -10.65 5.59 12.51
N LEU A 102 -9.85 4.55 12.77
CA LEU A 102 -10.34 3.25 13.26
C LEU A 102 -11.13 3.34 14.59
N PRO A 103 -10.76 4.17 15.58
CA PRO A 103 -11.58 4.33 16.78
C PRO A 103 -13.02 4.72 16.50
N TRP A 104 -13.24 5.58 15.48
CA TRP A 104 -14.59 5.95 15.04
C TRP A 104 -15.43 4.74 14.62
N THR A 105 -14.87 3.87 13.79
CA THR A 105 -15.61 2.72 13.25
C THR A 105 -15.99 1.72 14.33
N LEU A 106 -15.11 1.53 15.32
CA LEU A 106 -15.37 0.65 16.46
C LEU A 106 -16.44 1.18 17.41
N SER A 107 -16.61 2.50 17.45
CA SER A 107 -17.56 3.16 18.35
C SER A 107 -18.93 3.37 17.72
N ARG A 108 -19.00 3.67 16.42
CA ARG A 108 -20.23 4.03 15.70
C ARG A 108 -20.66 3.02 14.63
N GLY A 109 -19.90 1.93 14.48
CA GLY A 109 -20.15 0.94 13.44
C GLY A 109 -19.69 1.40 12.05
N PRO A 110 -20.03 0.65 11.00
CA PRO A 110 -19.51 0.87 9.65
C PRO A 110 -20.09 2.10 8.93
N SER A 111 -21.06 2.78 9.53
CA SER A 111 -21.68 3.98 8.94
C SER A 111 -20.79 5.20 9.12
N LEU A 112 -19.98 5.49 8.09
CA LEU A 112 -19.18 6.70 8.04
C LEU A 112 -19.89 7.85 7.35
N PRO A 113 -19.65 9.08 7.82
CA PRO A 113 -19.93 10.25 7.02
C PRO A 113 -19.23 10.17 5.66
N ASN A 114 -19.93 10.46 4.58
CA ASN A 114 -19.36 10.44 3.24
C ASN A 114 -18.08 11.27 3.12
N SER A 115 -17.98 12.38 3.87
CA SER A 115 -16.79 13.23 3.90
C SER A 115 -15.54 12.48 4.38
N LEU A 116 -15.64 11.64 5.42
CA LEU A 116 -14.53 10.84 5.92
C LEU A 116 -14.16 9.72 4.93
N ALA A 117 -15.15 9.09 4.30
CA ALA A 117 -14.91 8.08 3.27
C ALA A 117 -14.17 8.67 2.06
N TRP A 118 -14.62 9.84 1.56
CA TRP A 118 -13.91 10.57 0.52
C TRP A 118 -12.49 10.95 0.95
N GLY A 119 -12.33 11.49 2.16
CA GLY A 119 -11.02 11.85 2.70
C GLY A 119 -10.08 10.65 2.77
N ALA A 120 -10.52 9.52 3.33
CA ALA A 120 -9.74 8.29 3.42
C ALA A 120 -9.31 7.76 2.05
N GLY A 121 -10.26 7.69 1.09
CA GLY A 121 -9.98 7.20 -0.27
C GLY A 121 -9.02 8.10 -1.03
N ILE A 122 -9.24 9.43 -1.03
CA ILE A 122 -8.38 10.40 -1.71
C ILE A 122 -6.98 10.39 -1.10
N VAL A 123 -6.87 10.40 0.23
CA VAL A 123 -5.57 10.34 0.92
C VAL A 123 -4.82 9.08 0.51
N TYR A 124 -5.45 7.91 0.60
CA TYR A 124 -4.77 6.65 0.29
C TYR A 124 -4.38 6.53 -1.20
N LEU A 125 -5.23 6.93 -2.13
CA LEU A 125 -4.90 6.99 -3.56
C LEU A 125 -3.74 7.97 -3.82
N GLY A 126 -3.77 9.15 -3.19
CA GLY A 126 -2.68 10.12 -3.26
C GLY A 126 -1.36 9.54 -2.75
N LEU A 127 -1.39 8.78 -1.65
CA LEU A 127 -0.20 8.10 -1.10
C LEU A 127 0.33 7.02 -2.05
N SER A 128 -0.56 6.25 -2.68
CA SER A 128 -0.19 5.24 -3.67
C SER A 128 0.45 5.87 -4.93
N LEU A 129 0.01 7.07 -5.32
CA LEU A 129 0.65 7.83 -6.40
C LEU A 129 1.96 8.47 -5.95
N ALA A 130 2.07 8.92 -4.71
CA ALA A 130 3.30 9.50 -4.16
C ALA A 130 4.46 8.50 -4.09
N ASP A 131 4.16 7.19 -3.99
CA ASP A 131 5.11 6.10 -4.10
C ASP A 131 5.91 6.14 -5.42
N LEU A 132 5.27 6.50 -6.51
CA LEU A 132 5.95 6.69 -7.80
C LEU A 132 6.92 7.88 -7.77
N LEU A 133 6.62 8.91 -6.96
CA LEU A 133 7.41 10.13 -6.89
C LEU A 133 8.70 9.96 -6.10
N ASP A 134 8.69 9.23 -4.97
CA ASP A 134 9.91 9.03 -4.16
C ASP A 134 10.96 8.20 -4.91
N GLY A 135 10.54 7.16 -5.64
CA GLY A 135 11.41 6.41 -6.54
C GLY A 135 11.99 7.26 -7.68
N LEU A 136 11.20 8.19 -8.26
CA LEU A 136 11.69 9.11 -9.28
C LEU A 136 12.70 10.11 -8.71
N VAL A 137 12.44 10.67 -7.52
CA VAL A 137 13.33 11.61 -6.84
C VAL A 137 14.65 10.93 -6.47
N ALA A 138 14.60 9.70 -5.93
CA ALA A 138 15.79 8.94 -5.58
C ALA A 138 16.70 8.70 -6.80
N ARG A 139 16.11 8.29 -7.94
CA ARG A 139 16.84 8.07 -9.20
C ARG A 139 17.44 9.37 -9.76
N LYS A 140 16.66 10.46 -9.81
CA LYS A 140 17.15 11.76 -10.33
C LYS A 140 18.28 12.34 -9.49
N GLN A 141 18.27 12.08 -8.17
CA GLN A 141 19.31 12.58 -7.26
C GLN A 141 20.49 11.61 -7.13
N GLU A 142 20.46 10.44 -7.79
CA GLU A 142 21.46 9.38 -7.63
C GLU A 142 21.71 9.04 -6.14
N ARG A 143 20.68 9.15 -5.31
CA ARG A 143 20.71 8.94 -3.86
C ARG A 143 19.79 7.82 -3.41
N GLU A 144 19.68 6.77 -4.21
CA GLU A 144 19.06 5.54 -3.76
C GLU A 144 19.88 4.96 -2.61
N THR A 145 19.22 4.67 -1.49
CA THR A 145 19.88 4.12 -0.31
C THR A 145 19.29 2.77 0.09
N GLU A 146 20.12 1.90 0.66
CA GLU A 146 19.63 0.63 1.21
C GLU A 146 18.62 0.85 2.35
N LEU A 147 18.82 1.92 3.16
CA LEU A 147 17.85 2.36 4.15
C LEU A 147 16.51 2.72 3.52
N GLY A 148 16.53 3.55 2.45
CA GLY A 148 15.32 3.99 1.74
C GLY A 148 14.54 2.81 1.18
N ARG A 149 15.22 1.89 0.51
CA ARG A 149 14.62 0.68 -0.04
C ARG A 149 13.92 -0.17 1.03
N ARG A 150 14.50 -0.27 2.23
CA ARG A 150 13.89 -1.00 3.36
C ARG A 150 12.68 -0.28 3.92
N LEU A 151 12.79 1.04 4.14
CA LEU A 151 11.69 1.85 4.65
C LEU A 151 10.49 1.85 3.69
N ASP A 152 10.76 1.88 2.39
CA ASP A 152 9.74 1.82 1.35
C ASP A 152 8.94 0.51 1.42
N ILE A 153 9.62 -0.64 1.43
CA ILE A 153 8.97 -1.96 1.58
C ILE A 153 8.12 -2.04 2.86
N GLU A 154 8.66 -1.56 3.98
CA GLU A 154 7.93 -1.58 5.26
C GLU A 154 6.73 -0.63 5.25
N SER A 155 6.88 0.55 4.63
CA SER A 155 5.79 1.54 4.51
C SER A 155 4.68 1.04 3.59
N ASP A 156 5.02 0.38 2.49
CA ASP A 156 4.04 -0.18 1.55
C ASP A 156 3.25 -1.31 2.20
N ALA A 157 3.93 -2.23 2.90
CA ALA A 157 3.27 -3.29 3.63
C ALA A 157 2.35 -2.75 4.73
N ALA A 158 2.81 -1.74 5.48
CA ALA A 158 2.02 -1.07 6.50
C ALA A 158 0.83 -0.32 5.91
N GLY A 159 1.03 0.35 4.77
CA GLY A 159 0.00 1.06 4.03
C GLY A 159 -1.12 0.15 3.57
N LEU A 160 -0.76 -0.98 2.96
CA LEU A 160 -1.74 -1.96 2.51
C LEU A 160 -2.49 -2.59 3.70
N PHE A 161 -1.81 -2.87 4.80
CA PHE A 161 -2.43 -3.39 6.02
C PHE A 161 -3.42 -2.39 6.63
N VAL A 162 -3.00 -1.16 6.89
CA VAL A 162 -3.85 -0.12 7.50
C VAL A 162 -5.05 0.20 6.62
N ALA A 163 -4.83 0.41 5.32
CA ALA A 163 -5.92 0.74 4.41
C ALA A 163 -6.92 -0.42 4.25
N SER A 164 -6.44 -1.67 4.21
CA SER A 164 -7.30 -2.84 4.22
C SER A 164 -8.13 -2.93 5.52
N LEU A 165 -7.50 -2.66 6.67
CA LEU A 165 -8.16 -2.67 7.96
C LEU A 165 -9.24 -1.59 8.04
N VAL A 166 -8.95 -0.37 7.58
CA VAL A 166 -9.90 0.73 7.48
C VAL A 166 -11.05 0.36 6.53
N ALA A 167 -10.74 -0.18 5.33
CA ALA A 167 -11.78 -0.55 4.37
C ALA A 167 -12.71 -1.67 4.88
N VAL A 168 -12.17 -2.64 5.61
CA VAL A 168 -12.96 -3.69 6.27
C VAL A 168 -13.80 -3.12 7.41
N ALA A 169 -13.22 -2.25 8.24
CA ALA A 169 -13.94 -1.61 9.34
C ALA A 169 -15.11 -0.74 8.85
N PHE A 170 -15.05 -0.25 7.62
CA PHE A 170 -16.09 0.53 6.95
C PHE A 170 -17.06 -0.29 6.09
N ASP A 171 -16.97 -1.61 6.18
CA ASP A 171 -17.78 -2.52 5.37
C ASP A 171 -17.64 -2.28 3.83
N ARG A 172 -16.44 -1.82 3.43
CA ARG A 172 -16.09 -1.57 2.02
C ARG A 172 -15.39 -2.77 1.38
N LEU A 173 -14.72 -3.60 2.19
CA LEU A 173 -14.07 -4.84 1.78
C LEU A 173 -14.45 -5.98 2.73
N PRO A 174 -14.52 -7.23 2.27
CA PRO A 174 -14.81 -8.37 3.11
C PRO A 174 -13.66 -8.61 4.11
N ALA A 175 -13.97 -9.11 5.31
CA ALA A 175 -12.98 -9.36 6.36
C ALA A 175 -11.83 -10.28 5.89
N VAL A 176 -12.10 -11.23 4.98
CA VAL A 176 -11.08 -12.12 4.41
C VAL A 176 -9.98 -11.34 3.67
N TYR A 177 -10.26 -10.12 3.19
CA TYR A 177 -9.28 -9.29 2.50
C TYR A 177 -8.15 -8.81 3.43
N LEU A 178 -8.31 -8.88 4.75
CA LEU A 178 -7.21 -8.64 5.70
C LEU A 178 -6.03 -9.58 5.49
N LEU A 179 -6.24 -10.75 4.89
CA LEU A 179 -5.15 -11.66 4.51
C LEU A 179 -4.17 -11.00 3.53
N VAL A 180 -4.65 -10.11 2.66
CA VAL A 180 -3.81 -9.34 1.73
C VAL A 180 -2.92 -8.37 2.49
N GLY A 181 -3.50 -7.54 3.38
CA GLY A 181 -2.74 -6.60 4.20
C GLY A 181 -1.78 -7.27 5.17
N LEU A 182 -2.13 -8.46 5.65
CA LEU A 182 -1.30 -9.22 6.59
C LEU A 182 -0.24 -10.10 5.92
N ALA A 183 -0.35 -10.43 4.64
CA ALA A 183 0.47 -11.45 3.97
C ALA A 183 1.99 -11.25 4.13
N TYR A 184 2.45 -10.00 4.14
CA TYR A 184 3.85 -9.65 4.32
C TYR A 184 4.42 -10.08 5.69
N TYR A 185 3.68 -9.87 6.76
CA TYR A 185 4.19 -10.06 8.12
C TYR A 185 4.49 -11.52 8.48
N PRO A 186 3.58 -12.50 8.25
CA PRO A 186 3.91 -13.90 8.49
C PRO A 186 5.01 -14.41 7.55
N PHE A 187 5.11 -13.85 6.33
CA PHE A 187 6.19 -14.19 5.41
C PHE A 187 7.56 -13.78 5.97
N VAL A 188 7.71 -12.53 6.43
CA VAL A 188 8.95 -12.03 7.04
C VAL A 188 9.26 -12.75 8.35
N LEU A 189 8.23 -12.98 9.19
CA LEU A 189 8.37 -13.74 10.44
C LEU A 189 8.86 -15.17 10.16
N GLY A 190 8.30 -15.81 9.13
CA GLY A 190 8.71 -17.14 8.73
C GLY A 190 10.17 -17.21 8.28
N ILE A 191 10.65 -16.23 7.51
CA ILE A 191 12.07 -16.11 7.12
C ILE A 191 12.94 -15.97 8.39
N TRP A 192 12.59 -15.06 9.27
CA TRP A 192 13.31 -14.82 10.51
C TRP A 192 13.38 -16.08 11.40
N LEU A 193 12.27 -16.80 11.57
CA LEU A 193 12.24 -18.06 12.33
C LEU A 193 13.12 -19.14 11.71
N ARG A 194 13.17 -19.24 10.37
CA ARG A 194 14.05 -20.19 9.68
C ARG A 194 15.51 -19.84 9.91
N GLN A 195 15.88 -18.55 9.77
CA GLN A 195 17.24 -18.07 10.03
C GLN A 195 17.66 -18.34 11.49
N LYS A 196 16.76 -18.07 12.44
CA LYS A 196 17.01 -18.34 13.86
C LYS A 196 17.21 -19.82 14.18
N ARG A 197 16.60 -20.70 13.38
CA ARG A 197 16.75 -22.16 13.49
C ARG A 197 17.85 -22.73 12.60
N ALA A 198 18.70 -21.88 12.03
CA ALA A 198 19.76 -22.24 11.07
C ALA A 198 19.22 -23.08 9.87
N LEU A 199 17.94 -22.94 9.51
CA LEU A 199 17.36 -23.60 8.35
C LEU A 199 17.71 -22.81 7.08
N PRO A 200 17.93 -23.50 5.94
CA PRO A 200 18.30 -22.84 4.69
C PRO A 200 17.18 -21.91 4.21
N VAL A 201 17.57 -20.71 3.76
CA VAL A 201 16.69 -19.67 3.20
C VAL A 201 17.22 -19.31 1.83
N ILE A 202 16.42 -19.56 0.78
CA ILE A 202 16.79 -19.17 -0.58
C ILE A 202 16.41 -17.72 -0.81
N ALA A 203 17.35 -16.90 -1.31
CA ALA A 203 17.10 -15.53 -1.69
C ALA A 203 16.13 -15.47 -2.89
N LEU A 204 15.06 -14.68 -2.78
CA LEU A 204 14.13 -14.44 -3.86
C LEU A 204 14.70 -13.40 -4.83
N ARG A 205 14.56 -13.68 -6.13
CA ARG A 205 14.85 -12.69 -7.16
C ARG A 205 13.64 -11.74 -7.30
N PRO A 206 13.87 -10.42 -7.50
CA PRO A 206 12.80 -9.48 -7.80
C PRO A 206 11.97 -9.94 -9.01
N ARG A 207 10.66 -9.78 -8.93
CA ARG A 207 9.73 -10.15 -10.01
C ARG A 207 8.89 -8.96 -10.40
N PRO A 208 8.94 -8.51 -11.65
CA PRO A 208 8.16 -7.37 -12.10
C PRO A 208 6.66 -7.52 -11.83
N TYR A 209 6.09 -8.68 -12.12
CA TYR A 209 4.65 -8.91 -11.93
C TYR A 209 4.19 -8.82 -10.47
N ALA A 210 5.05 -9.12 -9.49
CA ALA A 210 4.69 -9.02 -8.08
C ALA A 210 4.43 -7.55 -7.67
N ARG A 211 5.22 -6.60 -8.20
CA ARG A 211 4.99 -5.16 -8.03
C ARG A 211 3.68 -4.72 -8.67
N ILE A 212 3.40 -5.19 -9.89
CA ILE A 212 2.15 -4.89 -10.58
C ILE A 212 0.96 -5.36 -9.75
N ILE A 213 0.98 -6.60 -9.26
CA ILE A 213 -0.10 -7.15 -8.42
C ILE A 213 -0.26 -6.33 -7.13
N ALA A 214 0.85 -5.96 -6.46
CA ALA A 214 0.81 -5.12 -5.26
C ALA A 214 0.20 -3.74 -5.55
N GLY A 215 0.61 -3.08 -6.63
CA GLY A 215 0.05 -1.80 -7.07
C GLY A 215 -1.46 -1.89 -7.34
N PHE A 216 -1.93 -2.99 -7.92
CA PHE A 216 -3.38 -3.22 -8.10
C PHE A 216 -4.11 -3.39 -6.78
N GLN A 217 -3.52 -4.05 -5.78
CA GLN A 217 -4.14 -4.13 -4.45
C GLN A 217 -4.26 -2.75 -3.81
N MET A 218 -3.21 -1.93 -3.89
CA MET A 218 -3.27 -0.54 -3.39
C MET A 218 -4.36 0.27 -4.10
N GLY A 219 -4.42 0.18 -5.43
CA GLY A 219 -5.47 0.83 -6.23
C GLY A 219 -6.88 0.35 -5.85
N LEU A 220 -7.08 -0.96 -5.72
CA LEU A 220 -8.37 -1.53 -5.33
C LEU A 220 -8.82 -1.05 -3.95
N VAL A 221 -7.93 -1.09 -2.95
CA VAL A 221 -8.25 -0.60 -1.60
C VAL A 221 -8.58 0.89 -1.63
N GLY A 222 -7.79 1.70 -2.33
CA GLY A 222 -8.05 3.14 -2.45
C GLY A 222 -9.39 3.46 -3.08
N ILE A 223 -9.74 2.76 -4.17
CA ILE A 223 -11.03 2.92 -4.84
C ILE A 223 -12.19 2.42 -3.97
N SER A 224 -12.00 1.32 -3.23
CA SER A 224 -13.05 0.77 -2.36
C SER A 224 -13.36 1.67 -1.16
N LEU A 225 -12.40 2.45 -0.68
CA LEU A 225 -12.62 3.44 0.36
C LEU A 225 -13.53 4.59 -0.10
N LEU A 226 -13.52 4.92 -1.39
CA LEU A 226 -14.40 5.96 -1.94
C LEU A 226 -15.87 5.50 -1.88
N PRO A 227 -16.82 6.37 -1.48
CA PRO A 227 -18.24 6.04 -1.40
C PRO A 227 -18.93 6.06 -2.77
N ILE A 228 -18.22 5.64 -3.82
CA ILE A 228 -18.72 5.64 -5.20
C ILE A 228 -19.29 4.27 -5.56
N PHE A 229 -18.66 3.19 -5.09
CA PHE A 229 -19.02 1.83 -5.44
C PHE A 229 -19.90 1.16 -4.39
N ASN A 230 -20.83 0.33 -4.87
CA ASN A 230 -21.62 -0.53 -3.99
C ASN A 230 -20.71 -1.60 -3.34
N PRO A 231 -20.90 -1.93 -2.04
CA PRO A 231 -20.16 -2.99 -1.35
C PRO A 231 -20.13 -4.34 -2.08
N VAL A 232 -21.22 -4.73 -2.75
CA VAL A 232 -21.27 -5.99 -3.54
C VAL A 232 -20.20 -5.99 -4.63
N PHE A 233 -20.02 -4.86 -5.32
CA PHE A 233 -19.00 -4.72 -6.36
C PHE A 233 -17.59 -4.80 -5.78
N THR A 234 -17.32 -4.04 -4.71
CA THR A 234 -15.98 -4.02 -4.08
C THR A 234 -15.62 -5.36 -3.45
N TYR A 235 -16.59 -6.09 -2.89
CA TYR A 235 -16.43 -7.44 -2.35
C TYR A 235 -16.05 -8.45 -3.44
N THR A 236 -16.78 -8.44 -4.55
CA THR A 236 -16.51 -9.33 -5.69
C THR A 236 -15.13 -9.05 -6.27
N ALA A 237 -14.80 -7.77 -6.49
CA ALA A 237 -13.47 -7.37 -6.94
C ALA A 237 -12.38 -7.80 -5.96
N ALA A 238 -12.59 -7.61 -4.66
CA ALA A 238 -11.65 -8.00 -3.62
C ALA A 238 -11.29 -9.49 -3.67
N ILE A 239 -12.30 -10.37 -3.77
CA ILE A 239 -12.09 -11.83 -3.84
C ILE A 239 -11.30 -12.21 -5.09
N ILE A 240 -11.62 -11.61 -6.23
CA ILE A 240 -10.91 -11.88 -7.48
C ILE A 240 -9.46 -11.41 -7.42
N PHE A 241 -9.21 -10.18 -6.94
CA PHE A 241 -7.88 -9.58 -6.95
C PHE A 241 -6.98 -10.09 -5.83
N MET A 242 -7.52 -10.55 -4.68
CA MET A 242 -6.69 -11.09 -3.60
C MET A 242 -6.01 -12.42 -3.97
N ALA A 243 -6.65 -13.26 -4.79
CA ALA A 243 -6.15 -14.59 -5.10
C ALA A 243 -4.74 -14.58 -5.74
N PRO A 244 -4.44 -13.79 -6.80
CA PRO A 244 -3.10 -13.73 -7.39
C PRO A 244 -2.01 -13.31 -6.40
N LEU A 245 -2.30 -12.38 -5.49
CA LEU A 245 -1.36 -11.94 -4.47
C LEU A 245 -1.04 -13.06 -3.48
N LEU A 246 -2.08 -13.68 -2.91
CA LEU A 246 -1.91 -14.74 -1.91
C LEU A 246 -1.23 -15.98 -2.51
N ILE A 247 -1.58 -16.36 -3.74
CA ILE A 247 -0.89 -17.42 -4.48
C ILE A 247 0.60 -17.05 -4.68
N GLY A 248 0.89 -15.78 -5.00
CA GLY A 248 2.24 -15.27 -5.11
C GLY A 248 3.04 -15.43 -3.81
N PHE A 249 2.49 -15.03 -2.68
CA PHE A 249 3.11 -15.19 -1.37
C PHE A 249 3.30 -16.67 -0.99
N LEU A 250 2.31 -17.52 -1.24
CA LEU A 250 2.42 -18.96 -0.99
C LEU A 250 3.56 -19.59 -1.83
N ARG A 251 3.61 -19.28 -3.12
CA ARG A 251 4.68 -19.74 -4.01
C ARG A 251 6.04 -19.27 -3.50
N ASP A 252 6.16 -18.00 -3.13
CA ASP A 252 7.42 -17.43 -2.63
C ASP A 252 7.84 -18.10 -1.32
N TRP A 253 6.88 -18.40 -0.45
CA TRP A 253 7.16 -19.17 0.76
C TRP A 253 7.68 -20.58 0.46
N LEU A 254 7.05 -21.31 -0.48
CA LEU A 254 7.50 -22.64 -0.88
C LEU A 254 8.92 -22.62 -1.46
N MET A 255 9.28 -21.56 -2.19
CA MET A 255 10.62 -21.38 -2.71
C MET A 255 11.65 -21.03 -1.64
N VAL A 256 11.36 -20.05 -0.80
CA VAL A 256 12.23 -19.64 0.33
C VAL A 256 12.49 -20.80 1.27
N SER A 257 11.46 -21.65 1.48
CA SER A 257 11.53 -22.80 2.39
C SER A 257 12.16 -24.04 1.76
N CYS A 258 12.74 -23.95 0.56
CA CYS A 258 13.37 -25.08 -0.17
C CYS A 258 12.41 -26.25 -0.47
N ARG A 259 11.08 -26.03 -0.38
CA ARG A 259 10.09 -27.05 -0.70
C ARG A 259 9.79 -27.15 -2.20
N MET A 260 10.24 -26.17 -2.96
CA MET A 260 10.04 -26.10 -4.41
C MET A 260 11.36 -25.77 -5.09
N GLN A 261 11.91 -26.72 -5.83
CA GLN A 261 13.08 -26.50 -6.70
C GLN A 261 12.57 -26.29 -8.12
N THR A 262 12.85 -25.13 -8.71
CA THR A 262 12.54 -24.85 -10.11
C THR A 262 13.81 -24.61 -10.88
N ASN A 263 13.95 -25.29 -12.04
CA ASN A 263 15.04 -25.05 -12.98
C ASN A 263 15.04 -23.59 -13.44
N VAL A 264 16.20 -22.94 -13.38
CA VAL A 264 16.37 -21.50 -13.65
C VAL A 264 15.81 -21.07 -15.02
N HIS A 265 15.95 -21.91 -16.05
CA HIS A 265 15.45 -21.63 -17.41
C HIS A 265 13.92 -21.70 -17.54
N GLN A 266 13.27 -22.65 -16.87
CA GLN A 266 11.81 -22.80 -16.90
C GLN A 266 11.12 -21.67 -16.12
N LYS A 267 11.78 -21.18 -15.07
CA LYS A 267 11.32 -20.07 -14.25
C LYS A 267 11.30 -18.73 -15.00
N SER A 268 12.34 -18.43 -15.77
CA SER A 268 12.42 -17.21 -16.58
C SER A 268 11.28 -17.12 -17.61
N ARG A 269 10.94 -18.22 -18.28
CA ARG A 269 9.83 -18.28 -19.25
C ARG A 269 8.47 -18.06 -18.59
N LEU A 270 8.21 -18.70 -17.43
CA LEU A 270 6.95 -18.52 -16.69
C LEU A 270 6.79 -17.09 -16.19
N ASP A 271 7.84 -16.50 -15.61
CA ASP A 271 7.79 -15.13 -15.10
C ASP A 271 7.54 -14.12 -16.25
N THR A 272 8.17 -14.30 -17.40
CA THR A 272 7.95 -13.48 -18.60
C THR A 272 6.54 -13.68 -19.15
N TRP A 273 6.03 -14.91 -19.18
CA TRP A 273 4.68 -15.20 -19.68
C TRP A 273 3.61 -14.61 -18.75
N VAL A 274 3.73 -14.79 -17.43
CA VAL A 274 2.81 -14.22 -16.44
C VAL A 274 2.83 -12.69 -16.50
N THR A 275 4.01 -12.07 -16.59
CA THR A 275 4.14 -10.61 -16.73
C THR A 275 3.47 -10.13 -18.02
N SER A 276 3.73 -10.79 -19.15
CA SER A 276 3.10 -10.47 -20.44
C SER A 276 1.58 -10.63 -20.39
N LEU A 277 1.09 -11.68 -19.73
CA LEU A 277 -0.34 -11.92 -19.54
C LEU A 277 -0.98 -10.81 -18.69
N LEU A 278 -0.36 -10.46 -17.57
CA LEU A 278 -0.84 -9.38 -16.71
C LEU A 278 -0.86 -8.04 -17.45
N ILE A 279 0.22 -7.69 -18.16
CA ILE A 279 0.30 -6.43 -18.92
C ILE A 279 -0.78 -6.36 -20.02
N LYS A 280 -1.10 -7.47 -20.67
CA LYS A 280 -2.08 -7.52 -21.75
C LYS A 280 -3.53 -7.64 -21.26
N PHE A 281 -3.78 -8.55 -20.31
CA PHE A 281 -5.14 -8.88 -19.89
C PHE A 281 -5.67 -7.99 -18.77
N LEU A 282 -4.83 -7.52 -17.88
CA LEU A 282 -5.26 -6.72 -16.74
C LEU A 282 -5.89 -5.38 -17.14
N PRO A 283 -5.32 -4.60 -18.09
CA PRO A 283 -6.01 -3.40 -18.60
C PRO A 283 -7.35 -3.73 -19.26
N MET A 284 -7.46 -4.89 -19.92
CA MET A 284 -8.70 -5.35 -20.52
C MET A 284 -9.76 -5.68 -19.47
N VAL A 285 -9.39 -6.45 -18.44
CA VAL A 285 -10.26 -6.77 -17.31
C VAL A 285 -10.71 -5.49 -16.60
N LEU A 286 -9.78 -4.56 -16.34
CA LEU A 286 -10.08 -3.29 -15.70
C LEU A 286 -11.07 -2.46 -16.54
N ARG A 287 -10.90 -2.43 -17.87
CA ARG A 287 -11.87 -1.79 -18.79
C ARG A 287 -13.24 -2.42 -18.71
N VAL A 288 -13.34 -3.74 -18.73
CA VAL A 288 -14.64 -4.43 -18.62
C VAL A 288 -15.31 -4.09 -17.29
N VAL A 289 -14.55 -4.08 -16.19
CA VAL A 289 -15.07 -3.74 -14.87
C VAL A 289 -15.54 -2.29 -14.79
N ILE A 290 -14.78 -1.34 -15.33
CA ILE A 290 -15.14 0.08 -15.36
C ILE A 290 -16.37 0.31 -16.26
N LEU A 291 -16.39 -0.29 -17.43
CA LEU A 291 -17.51 -0.16 -18.36
C LEU A 291 -18.80 -0.78 -17.80
N SER A 292 -18.71 -1.96 -17.17
CA SER A 292 -19.87 -2.59 -16.52
C SER A 292 -20.39 -1.75 -15.36
N GLY A 293 -19.50 -1.15 -14.58
CA GLY A 293 -19.84 -0.19 -13.52
C GLY A 293 -20.53 1.07 -14.06
N GLY A 294 -20.04 1.60 -15.18
CA GLY A 294 -20.65 2.74 -15.88
C GLY A 294 -22.05 2.42 -16.42
N ILE A 295 -22.22 1.26 -17.04
CA ILE A 295 -23.52 0.79 -17.53
C ILE A 295 -24.49 0.60 -16.35
N ALA A 296 -24.04 -0.05 -15.27
CA ALA A 296 -24.87 -0.25 -14.08
C ALA A 296 -25.29 1.08 -13.45
N ALA A 297 -24.41 2.09 -13.40
CA ALA A 297 -24.74 3.42 -12.91
C ALA A 297 -25.78 4.13 -13.80
N LEU A 298 -25.66 4.00 -15.13
CA LEU A 298 -26.63 4.58 -16.07
C LEU A 298 -27.99 3.88 -16.01
N VAL A 299 -28.01 2.56 -15.88
CA VAL A 299 -29.26 1.78 -15.69
C VAL A 299 -29.89 2.17 -14.36
N GLY A 300 -29.12 2.30 -13.29
CA GLY A 300 -29.62 2.78 -11.99
C GLY A 300 -30.23 4.19 -12.07
N TYR A 301 -29.63 5.07 -12.87
CA TYR A 301 -30.19 6.39 -13.16
C TYR A 301 -31.56 6.32 -13.84
N GLY A 302 -31.69 5.45 -14.86
CA GLY A 302 -32.92 5.29 -15.59
C GLY A 302 -34.06 4.68 -14.76
N VAL A 303 -33.72 3.77 -13.81
CA VAL A 303 -34.72 3.02 -13.03
C VAL A 303 -35.15 3.79 -11.77
N TYR A 304 -34.24 4.43 -11.06
CA TYR A 304 -34.52 4.95 -9.72
C TYR A 304 -34.80 6.45 -9.62
N ARG A 305 -34.56 7.23 -10.67
CA ARG A 305 -34.81 8.70 -10.75
C ARG A 305 -34.45 9.55 -9.50
N ALA A 306 -33.83 8.97 -8.51
CA ALA A 306 -33.42 9.62 -7.27
C ALA A 306 -32.01 10.18 -7.42
N HIS A 307 -31.85 11.46 -7.55
CA HIS A 307 -30.58 12.20 -7.79
C HIS A 307 -30.02 12.06 -9.22
N PRO A 308 -30.70 12.59 -10.19
CA PRO A 308 -30.45 12.34 -11.62
C PRO A 308 -29.06 12.77 -12.11
N VAL A 309 -28.54 13.90 -11.65
CA VAL A 309 -27.29 14.48 -12.18
C VAL A 309 -26.05 13.69 -11.79
N TRP A 310 -26.02 13.15 -10.58
CA TRP A 310 -24.84 12.44 -10.07
C TRP A 310 -24.66 11.06 -10.74
N HIS A 311 -25.73 10.30 -10.92
CA HIS A 311 -25.66 9.00 -11.59
C HIS A 311 -25.29 9.13 -13.07
N LEU A 312 -25.81 10.17 -13.74
CA LEU A 312 -25.45 10.49 -15.12
C LEU A 312 -23.96 10.87 -15.21
N ALA A 313 -23.50 11.78 -14.35
CA ALA A 313 -22.11 12.21 -14.32
C ALA A 313 -21.16 11.04 -14.04
N HIS A 314 -21.47 10.18 -13.06
CA HIS A 314 -20.70 8.98 -12.77
C HIS A 314 -20.66 8.00 -13.96
N GLY A 315 -21.82 7.71 -14.56
CA GLY A 315 -21.90 6.83 -15.72
C GLY A 315 -21.06 7.33 -16.89
N VAL A 316 -21.16 8.62 -17.19
CA VAL A 316 -20.36 9.27 -18.26
C VAL A 316 -18.85 9.25 -17.91
N CYS A 317 -18.47 9.56 -16.67
CA CYS A 317 -17.07 9.48 -16.24
C CYS A 317 -16.51 8.05 -16.38
N TYR A 318 -17.25 7.03 -15.98
CA TYR A 318 -16.82 5.64 -16.15
C TYR A 318 -16.67 5.24 -17.61
N LEU A 319 -17.58 5.66 -18.48
CA LEU A 319 -17.47 5.40 -19.90
C LEU A 319 -16.27 6.12 -20.53
N LEU A 320 -16.04 7.40 -20.19
CA LEU A 320 -14.90 8.17 -20.69
C LEU A 320 -13.56 7.56 -20.21
N VAL A 321 -13.47 7.17 -18.95
CA VAL A 321 -12.26 6.51 -18.40
C VAL A 321 -12.07 5.13 -19.06
N GLY A 322 -13.15 4.36 -19.25
CA GLY A 322 -13.09 3.05 -19.90
C GLY A 322 -12.69 3.12 -21.39
N PHE A 323 -13.16 4.10 -22.14
CA PHE A 323 -12.92 4.22 -23.58
C PHE A 323 -11.69 5.06 -23.95
N GLY A 324 -11.39 6.14 -23.20
CA GLY A 324 -10.48 7.17 -23.71
C GLY A 324 -9.11 7.27 -23.09
N ILE A 325 -9.01 7.28 -21.78
CA ILE A 325 -7.80 7.73 -21.10
C ILE A 325 -6.86 6.57 -20.72
N MET A 326 -7.38 5.39 -20.39
CA MET A 326 -6.57 4.28 -19.92
C MET A 326 -5.75 3.54 -20.99
N GLY A 327 -6.05 3.69 -22.26
CA GLY A 327 -5.29 3.03 -23.34
C GLY A 327 -3.85 3.52 -23.48
N ARG A 328 -3.63 4.84 -23.30
CA ARG A 328 -2.29 5.45 -23.35
C ARG A 328 -1.67 5.66 -21.97
N SER A 329 -2.47 5.99 -20.97
CA SER A 329 -1.98 6.29 -19.61
C SER A 329 -1.57 5.05 -18.83
N ALA A 330 -2.25 3.91 -19.01
CA ALA A 330 -1.84 2.65 -18.38
C ALA A 330 -0.53 2.11 -18.98
N ALA A 331 -0.33 2.28 -20.29
CA ALA A 331 0.95 1.95 -20.92
C ALA A 331 2.07 2.88 -20.42
N LEU A 332 1.78 4.17 -20.21
CA LEU A 332 2.72 5.16 -19.69
C LEU A 332 3.02 4.95 -18.21
N LEU A 333 2.02 4.62 -17.38
CA LEU A 333 2.21 4.24 -15.98
C LEU A 333 2.98 2.93 -15.86
N LEU A 334 2.71 1.95 -16.71
CA LEU A 334 3.46 0.69 -16.74
C LEU A 334 4.90 0.89 -17.21
N THR A 335 5.16 1.77 -18.18
CA THR A 335 6.54 2.12 -18.59
C THR A 335 7.28 2.96 -17.55
N LEU A 336 6.58 3.68 -16.67
CA LEU A 336 7.19 4.42 -15.56
C LEU A 336 7.46 3.54 -14.33
N MET A 337 6.78 2.39 -14.21
CA MET A 337 6.99 1.40 -13.15
C MET A 337 8.09 0.38 -13.48
N PHE A 338 8.59 0.35 -14.70
CA PHE A 338 9.76 -0.42 -15.15
C PHE A 338 10.97 0.50 -15.42
#